data_611c062dd73c3c03dfe77afe08875789
#
_entry.id   611c062dd73c3c03dfe77afe08875789
#
_cell.length_a   1.000
_cell.length_b   1.000
_cell.length_c   1.000
_cell.angle_alpha   90.00
_cell.angle_beta   90.00
_cell.angle_gamma   90.00
#
_symmetry.space_group_name_H-M   'P 1'
#
loop_
_entity.id
_entity.type
_entity.pdbx_description
1 polymer ?
#
loop_
_entity_poly.entity_id
_entity_poly.type
_entity_poly.pdbx_seq_one_letter_code
_entity_poly.pdbx_strand_id
1 'polypeptide(L)'
;MEEQKNLQEEQPRGETSSSKLGTQPVGKLLLKLSIPTITAQLVNALYNIVDRIYIGHMPDSGSYALTAMGVCLSLIMIISAFAYLTAIGGAARASIMMGKGDKEEAERILGNCAVVTAAVGAILTVIFIIFAEKLLWTFGATEDTIEYAVEYMRIYALGSVFVELALGLNAFITAQGFSLIGMLSVLIGAVTNIVLDPILIYGFSMGVKGAAIATVV
;
A
#
# COMPACT_ATOMS: atom_id res chain seq x y z
N MET A 1 10.39 45.44 43.88
CA MET A 1 10.97 45.57 42.52
C MET A 1 11.77 44.32 42.22
N GLU A 2 11.06 43.17 42.09
CA GLU A 2 11.65 41.85 41.68
C GLU A 2 10.63 40.72 41.58
N GLU A 3 9.36 41.08 41.29
CA GLU A 3 8.29 40.07 41.20
C GLU A 3 7.59 40.10 39.82
N GLN A 4 8.34 40.49 38.79
CA GLN A 4 7.90 40.48 37.39
C GLN A 4 8.74 39.56 36.51
N LYS A 5 9.11 38.40 37.03
CA LYS A 5 9.82 37.43 36.22
C LYS A 5 9.14 36.06 36.42
N ASN A 6 8.54 35.54 35.39
CA ASN A 6 8.00 34.18 35.22
C ASN A 6 6.46 34.05 35.05
N LEU A 7 5.88 34.95 34.28
CA LEU A 7 4.70 34.57 33.50
C LEU A 7 5.13 34.41 32.02
N GLN A 8 6.05 33.50 31.77
CA GLN A 8 6.09 32.89 30.46
C GLN A 8 4.88 31.97 30.41
N GLU A 9 3.84 32.45 29.76
CA GLU A 9 2.71 31.70 29.32
C GLU A 9 3.19 30.39 28.68
N GLU A 10 2.97 29.28 29.38
CA GLU A 10 2.96 27.99 28.75
C GLU A 10 1.83 28.02 27.72
N GLN A 11 2.19 28.36 26.47
CA GLN A 11 1.31 28.08 25.35
C GLN A 11 0.96 26.59 25.45
N PRO A 12 -0.33 26.22 25.41
CA PRO A 12 -0.72 24.83 25.44
C PRO A 12 -0.05 24.17 24.23
N ARG A 13 0.96 23.32 24.48
CA ARG A 13 1.58 22.48 23.46
C ARG A 13 0.44 21.72 22.82
N GLY A 14 0.15 22.05 21.55
CA GLY A 14 -0.93 21.43 20.81
C GLY A 14 -0.87 19.92 21.03
N GLU A 15 -1.97 19.37 21.59
CA GLU A 15 -2.08 17.95 21.92
C GLU A 15 -1.75 17.13 20.67
N THR A 16 -0.53 16.60 20.61
CA THR A 16 -0.12 15.73 19.53
C THR A 16 -0.97 14.46 19.58
N SER A 17 -1.34 13.92 18.43
CA SER A 17 -2.17 12.70 18.32
C SER A 17 -1.63 11.55 19.19
N SER A 18 -0.30 11.46 19.36
CA SER A 18 0.36 10.48 20.22
C SER A 18 0.07 10.66 21.71
N SER A 19 -0.18 11.89 22.21
CA SER A 19 -0.54 12.10 23.61
C SER A 19 -1.95 11.57 23.94
N LYS A 20 -2.84 11.60 22.94
CA LYS A 20 -4.21 11.05 23.07
C LYS A 20 -4.24 9.53 23.08
N LEU A 21 -3.26 8.86 22.48
CA LEU A 21 -3.16 7.39 22.48
C LEU A 21 -2.90 6.83 23.87
N GLY A 22 -2.12 7.54 24.73
CA GLY A 22 -1.77 7.09 26.09
C GLY A 22 -2.83 7.36 27.15
N THR A 23 -3.82 8.21 26.88
CA THR A 23 -4.78 8.69 27.89
C THR A 23 -6.20 8.18 27.71
N GLN A 24 -6.56 7.63 26.53
CA GLN A 24 -7.92 7.15 26.25
C GLN A 24 -8.14 5.70 26.73
N PRO A 25 -9.38 5.33 27.10
CA PRO A 25 -9.73 3.94 27.41
C PRO A 25 -9.42 3.03 26.23
N VAL A 26 -8.72 1.92 26.48
CA VAL A 26 -8.19 1.01 25.45
C VAL A 26 -9.29 0.52 24.49
N GLY A 27 -10.48 0.19 24.98
CA GLY A 27 -11.59 -0.28 24.15
C GLY A 27 -12.07 0.78 23.13
N LYS A 28 -12.17 2.05 23.57
CA LYS A 28 -12.58 3.16 22.69
C LYS A 28 -11.51 3.46 21.64
N LEU A 29 -10.24 3.40 22.05
CA LEU A 29 -9.10 3.60 21.16
C LEU A 29 -9.02 2.49 20.10
N LEU A 30 -9.21 1.24 20.53
CA LEU A 30 -9.21 0.08 19.63
C LEU A 30 -10.28 0.24 18.55
N LEU A 31 -11.53 0.54 18.91
CA LEU A 31 -12.59 0.76 17.93
C LEU A 31 -12.28 1.94 16.98
N LYS A 32 -11.76 3.04 17.53
CA LYS A 32 -11.43 4.25 16.74
C LYS A 32 -10.34 3.98 15.68
N LEU A 33 -9.38 3.12 15.99
CA LEU A 33 -8.31 2.76 15.05
C LEU A 33 -8.72 1.61 14.12
N SER A 34 -9.47 0.62 14.64
CA SER A 34 -9.84 -0.57 13.87
C SER A 34 -10.90 -0.27 12.81
N ILE A 35 -11.90 0.56 13.08
CA ILE A 35 -12.96 0.85 12.10
C ILE A 35 -12.41 1.43 10.80
N PRO A 36 -11.57 2.50 10.79
CA PRO A 36 -10.97 2.99 9.55
C PRO A 36 -10.10 1.94 8.86
N THR A 37 -9.30 1.18 9.62
CA THR A 37 -8.42 0.15 9.06
C THR A 37 -9.22 -0.98 8.40
N ILE A 38 -10.29 -1.46 9.03
CA ILE A 38 -11.18 -2.47 8.46
C ILE A 38 -11.87 -1.92 7.21
N THR A 39 -12.35 -0.68 7.27
CA THR A 39 -12.97 -0.02 6.11
C THR A 39 -11.99 0.07 4.94
N ALA A 40 -10.73 0.45 5.19
CA ALA A 40 -9.69 0.48 4.17
C ALA A 40 -9.49 -0.91 3.51
N GLN A 41 -9.47 -1.99 4.32
CA GLN A 41 -9.34 -3.36 3.80
C GLN A 41 -10.55 -3.80 2.98
N LEU A 42 -11.76 -3.42 3.40
CA LEU A 42 -12.99 -3.69 2.63
C LEU A 42 -12.98 -2.95 1.29
N VAL A 43 -12.59 -1.68 1.29
CA VAL A 43 -12.46 -0.88 0.05
C VAL A 43 -11.42 -1.51 -0.88
N ASN A 44 -10.27 -1.94 -0.31
CA ASN A 44 -9.23 -2.63 -1.07
C ASN A 44 -9.76 -3.93 -1.70
N ALA A 45 -10.50 -4.75 -0.95
CA ALA A 45 -11.12 -5.96 -1.49
C ALA A 45 -12.14 -5.66 -2.59
N LEU A 46 -12.95 -4.61 -2.41
CA LEU A 46 -13.96 -4.22 -3.38
C LEU A 46 -13.34 -3.73 -4.70
N TYR A 47 -12.33 -2.87 -4.68
CA TYR A 47 -11.71 -2.43 -5.92
C TYR A 47 -11.02 -3.58 -6.65
N ASN A 48 -10.40 -4.52 -5.95
CA ASN A 48 -9.83 -5.72 -6.56
C ASN A 48 -10.90 -6.59 -7.26
N ILE A 49 -12.12 -6.64 -6.72
CA ILE A 49 -13.24 -7.33 -7.37
C ILE A 49 -13.69 -6.59 -8.64
N VAL A 50 -13.80 -5.26 -8.54
CA VAL A 50 -14.22 -4.42 -9.67
C VAL A 50 -13.22 -4.49 -10.82
N ASP A 51 -11.91 -4.39 -10.52
CA ASP A 51 -10.83 -4.55 -11.51
C ASP A 51 -10.96 -5.89 -12.26
N ARG A 52 -11.19 -6.99 -11.54
CA ARG A 52 -11.40 -8.32 -12.16
C ARG A 52 -12.67 -8.40 -13.00
N ILE A 53 -13.73 -7.70 -12.62
CA ILE A 53 -14.94 -7.62 -13.42
C ILE A 53 -14.63 -6.93 -14.75
N TYR A 54 -13.90 -5.83 -14.74
CA TYR A 54 -13.49 -5.14 -15.97
C TYR A 54 -12.61 -6.03 -16.85
N ILE A 55 -11.58 -6.66 -16.29
CA ILE A 55 -10.70 -7.56 -17.04
C ILE A 55 -11.49 -8.75 -17.62
N GLY A 56 -12.37 -9.37 -16.82
CA GLY A 56 -13.15 -10.51 -17.26
C GLY A 56 -14.16 -10.21 -18.37
N HIS A 57 -14.56 -8.94 -18.54
CA HIS A 57 -15.48 -8.50 -19.60
C HIS A 57 -14.77 -7.97 -20.85
N MET A 58 -13.46 -8.12 -20.97
CA MET A 58 -12.75 -7.75 -22.19
C MET A 58 -13.22 -8.63 -23.36
N PRO A 59 -13.50 -8.02 -24.54
CA PRO A 59 -13.88 -8.77 -25.73
C PRO A 59 -12.80 -9.79 -26.09
N ASP A 60 -13.22 -11.00 -26.45
CA ASP A 60 -12.42 -12.12 -26.97
C ASP A 60 -11.33 -12.68 -26.06
N SER A 61 -10.86 -11.93 -25.06
CA SER A 61 -9.70 -12.30 -24.22
C SER A 61 -9.97 -12.33 -22.72
N GLY A 62 -11.16 -11.92 -22.27
CA GLY A 62 -11.46 -11.70 -20.84
C GLY A 62 -11.22 -12.91 -19.94
N SER A 63 -11.57 -14.13 -20.39
CA SER A 63 -11.34 -15.35 -19.61
C SER A 63 -9.85 -15.70 -19.45
N TYR A 64 -9.07 -15.54 -20.51
CA TYR A 64 -7.62 -15.77 -20.50
C TYR A 64 -6.91 -14.71 -19.64
N ALA A 65 -7.30 -13.45 -19.80
CA ALA A 65 -6.76 -12.35 -19.03
C ALA A 65 -7.08 -12.50 -17.53
N LEU A 66 -8.31 -12.88 -17.17
CA LEU A 66 -8.69 -13.12 -15.78
C LEU A 66 -7.89 -14.27 -15.16
N THR A 67 -7.67 -15.35 -15.92
CA THR A 67 -6.84 -16.48 -15.49
C THR A 67 -5.38 -16.05 -15.32
N ALA A 68 -4.83 -15.28 -16.25
CA ALA A 68 -3.50 -14.69 -16.17
C ALA A 68 -3.31 -13.85 -14.91
N MET A 69 -4.31 -13.01 -14.58
CA MET A 69 -4.33 -12.22 -13.34
C MET A 69 -4.29 -13.10 -12.09
N GLY A 70 -4.97 -14.26 -12.12
CA GLY A 70 -4.92 -15.25 -11.03
C GLY A 70 -3.50 -15.75 -10.77
N VAL A 71 -2.72 -16.02 -11.82
CA VAL A 71 -1.31 -16.42 -11.71
C VAL A 71 -0.43 -15.26 -11.21
N CYS A 72 -0.64 -14.05 -11.75
CA CYS A 72 0.10 -12.85 -11.32
C CYS A 72 -0.09 -12.54 -9.84
N LEU A 73 -1.27 -12.80 -9.27
CA LEU A 73 -1.54 -12.58 -7.85
C LEU A 73 -0.53 -13.25 -6.92
N SER A 74 -0.12 -14.48 -7.23
CA SER A 74 0.85 -15.20 -6.40
C SER A 74 2.19 -14.45 -6.34
N LEU A 75 2.62 -13.88 -7.46
CA LEU A 75 3.85 -13.10 -7.55
C LEU A 75 3.69 -11.73 -6.89
N ILE A 76 2.54 -11.08 -7.07
CA ILE A 76 2.19 -9.82 -6.39
C ILE A 76 2.20 -9.98 -4.87
N MET A 77 1.66 -11.10 -4.36
CA MET A 77 1.69 -11.39 -2.93
C MET A 77 3.12 -11.55 -2.40
N ILE A 78 4.03 -12.14 -3.18
CA ILE A 78 5.45 -12.22 -2.80
C ILE A 78 6.06 -10.82 -2.71
N ILE A 79 5.84 -9.98 -3.69
CA ILE A 79 6.30 -8.57 -3.68
C ILE A 79 5.78 -7.84 -2.44
N SER A 80 4.47 -7.91 -2.21
CA SER A 80 3.82 -7.24 -1.07
C SER A 80 4.29 -7.77 0.28
N ALA A 81 4.68 -9.05 0.38
CA ALA A 81 5.20 -9.62 1.63
C ALA A 81 6.48 -8.93 2.10
N PHE A 82 7.36 -8.53 1.19
CA PHE A 82 8.57 -7.78 1.54
C PHE A 82 8.25 -6.37 2.04
N ALA A 83 7.26 -5.70 1.43
CA ALA A 83 6.78 -4.40 1.91
C ALA A 83 6.21 -4.52 3.33
N TYR A 84 5.37 -5.52 3.59
CA TYR A 84 4.80 -5.75 4.92
C TYR A 84 5.85 -6.13 5.96
N LEU A 85 6.89 -6.88 5.61
CA LEU A 85 7.96 -7.25 6.53
C LEU A 85 8.64 -6.01 7.13
N THR A 86 9.01 -5.06 6.28
CA THR A 86 9.66 -3.81 6.70
C THR A 86 8.67 -2.84 7.37
N ALA A 87 7.46 -2.73 6.83
CA ALA A 87 6.44 -1.81 7.29
C ALA A 87 5.89 -2.17 8.68
N ILE A 88 5.44 -3.40 8.89
CA ILE A 88 4.82 -3.82 10.14
C ILE A 88 5.85 -3.83 11.27
N GLY A 89 7.04 -4.39 11.01
CA GLY A 89 8.12 -4.43 12.00
C GLY A 89 8.62 -3.03 12.37
N GLY A 90 8.83 -2.17 11.37
CA GLY A 90 9.28 -0.80 11.55
C GLY A 90 8.24 0.08 12.23
N ALA A 91 6.99 0.02 11.81
CA ALA A 91 5.90 0.81 12.37
C ALA A 91 5.65 0.48 13.85
N ALA A 92 5.69 -0.81 14.23
CA ALA A 92 5.58 -1.23 15.62
C ALA A 92 6.70 -0.66 16.48
N ARG A 93 7.96 -0.74 16.01
CA ARG A 93 9.12 -0.20 16.73
C ARG A 93 9.08 1.33 16.82
N ALA A 94 8.73 2.02 15.74
CA ALA A 94 8.58 3.47 15.74
C ALA A 94 7.49 3.92 16.73
N SER A 95 6.36 3.20 16.84
CA SER A 95 5.32 3.47 17.83
C SER A 95 5.84 3.39 19.26
N ILE A 96 6.68 2.39 19.56
CA ILE A 96 7.30 2.25 20.89
C ILE A 96 8.20 3.44 21.20
N MET A 97 9.02 3.89 20.23
CA MET A 97 9.92 5.05 20.43
C MET A 97 9.12 6.35 20.59
N MET A 98 8.05 6.53 19.79
CA MET A 98 7.13 7.66 20.00
C MET A 98 6.49 7.66 21.39
N GLY A 99 6.10 6.48 21.89
CA GLY A 99 5.56 6.32 23.24
C GLY A 99 6.56 6.65 24.35
N LYS A 100 7.86 6.45 24.11
CA LYS A 100 8.95 6.86 24.99
C LYS A 100 9.32 8.35 24.87
N GLY A 101 8.75 9.07 23.91
CA GLY A 101 9.08 10.47 23.64
C GLY A 101 10.29 10.65 22.72
N ASP A 102 10.92 9.58 22.26
CA ASP A 102 12.07 9.58 21.38
C ASP A 102 11.63 9.68 19.91
N LYS A 103 11.35 10.92 19.49
CA LYS A 103 10.91 11.20 18.12
C LYS A 103 12.02 11.02 17.10
N GLU A 104 13.25 11.36 17.47
CA GLU A 104 14.40 11.26 16.57
C GLU A 104 14.64 9.81 16.15
N GLU A 105 14.62 8.87 17.10
CA GLU A 105 14.78 7.44 16.79
C GLU A 105 13.57 6.92 16.00
N ALA A 106 12.35 7.39 16.27
CA ALA A 106 11.17 7.01 15.48
C ALA A 106 11.28 7.46 14.02
N GLU A 107 11.78 8.67 13.74
CA GLU A 107 12.02 9.20 12.40
C GLU A 107 13.14 8.42 11.69
N ARG A 108 14.21 8.06 12.41
CA ARG A 108 15.30 7.23 11.86
C ARG A 108 14.79 5.84 11.45
N ILE A 109 13.93 5.23 12.25
CA ILE A 109 13.30 3.94 11.93
C ILE A 109 12.47 4.06 10.66
N LEU A 110 11.63 5.09 10.53
CA LEU A 110 10.85 5.37 9.33
C LEU A 110 11.74 5.52 8.09
N GLY A 111 12.78 6.36 8.18
CA GLY A 111 13.73 6.61 7.09
C GLY A 111 14.45 5.33 6.66
N ASN A 112 14.95 4.55 7.62
CA ASN A 112 15.62 3.27 7.34
C ASN A 112 14.66 2.27 6.67
N CYS A 113 13.42 2.15 7.16
CA CYS A 113 12.43 1.27 6.56
C CYS A 113 12.08 1.71 5.13
N ALA A 114 11.92 3.01 4.87
CA ALA A 114 11.66 3.53 3.54
C ALA A 114 12.81 3.21 2.56
N VAL A 115 14.06 3.41 2.98
CA VAL A 115 15.25 3.09 2.16
C VAL A 115 15.33 1.58 1.90
N VAL A 116 15.14 0.74 2.91
CA VAL A 116 15.17 -0.72 2.76
C VAL A 116 14.05 -1.19 1.83
N THR A 117 12.82 -0.68 2.02
CA THR A 117 11.69 -1.01 1.13
C THR A 117 11.98 -0.60 -0.32
N ALA A 118 12.49 0.61 -0.55
CA ALA A 118 12.85 1.07 -1.89
C ALA A 118 13.97 0.22 -2.52
N ALA A 119 14.99 -0.15 -1.75
CA ALA A 119 16.09 -0.98 -2.24
C ALA A 119 15.62 -2.41 -2.58
N VAL A 120 14.82 -3.02 -1.70
CA VAL A 120 14.25 -4.35 -1.94
C VAL A 120 13.30 -4.30 -3.14
N GLY A 121 12.42 -3.30 -3.22
CA GLY A 121 11.52 -3.10 -4.35
C GLY A 121 12.27 -2.95 -5.68
N ALA A 122 13.35 -2.18 -5.71
CA ALA A 122 14.19 -2.04 -6.90
C ALA A 122 14.83 -3.38 -7.32
N ILE A 123 15.32 -4.17 -6.36
CA ILE A 123 15.87 -5.50 -6.63
C ILE A 123 14.77 -6.42 -7.17
N LEU A 124 13.60 -6.45 -6.55
CA LEU A 124 12.46 -7.25 -7.00
C LEU A 124 12.00 -6.82 -8.39
N THR A 125 11.93 -5.52 -8.67
CA THR A 125 11.63 -4.98 -10.01
C THR A 125 12.55 -5.60 -11.06
N VAL A 126 13.87 -5.59 -10.84
CA VAL A 126 14.85 -6.16 -11.77
C VAL A 126 14.63 -7.67 -11.95
N ILE A 127 14.44 -8.39 -10.84
CA ILE A 127 14.20 -9.84 -10.87
C ILE A 127 12.93 -10.16 -11.67
N PHE A 128 11.82 -9.46 -11.38
CA PHE A 128 10.53 -9.72 -12.03
C PHE A 128 10.50 -9.26 -13.49
N ILE A 129 11.25 -8.24 -13.90
CA ILE A 129 11.38 -7.86 -15.31
C ILE A 129 12.15 -8.93 -16.09
N ILE A 130 13.27 -9.43 -15.54
CA ILE A 130 14.13 -10.38 -16.24
C ILE A 130 13.51 -11.77 -16.26
N PHE A 131 12.93 -12.20 -15.15
CA PHE A 131 12.47 -13.59 -14.96
C PHE A 131 10.94 -13.74 -15.01
N ALA A 132 10.18 -12.67 -15.36
CA ALA A 132 8.71 -12.67 -15.36
C ALA A 132 8.13 -13.93 -16.02
N GLU A 133 8.51 -14.22 -17.26
CA GLU A 133 7.97 -15.32 -18.03
C GLU A 133 8.26 -16.67 -17.36
N LYS A 134 9.52 -16.90 -16.93
CA LYS A 134 9.91 -18.15 -16.27
C LYS A 134 9.20 -18.36 -14.94
N LEU A 135 9.04 -17.29 -14.16
CA LEU A 135 8.31 -17.33 -12.90
C LEU A 135 6.84 -17.65 -13.15
N LEU A 136 6.20 -16.95 -14.11
CA LEU A 136 4.80 -17.16 -14.43
C LEU A 136 4.51 -18.59 -14.90
N TRP A 137 5.39 -19.19 -15.72
CA TRP A 137 5.30 -20.60 -16.07
C TRP A 137 5.39 -21.52 -14.85
N THR A 138 6.28 -21.22 -13.91
CA THR A 138 6.44 -21.99 -12.67
C THR A 138 5.20 -21.89 -11.78
N PHE A 139 4.49 -20.75 -11.79
CA PHE A 139 3.29 -20.50 -11.01
C PHE A 139 1.99 -20.89 -11.72
N GLY A 140 2.07 -21.57 -12.87
CA GLY A 140 0.93 -22.20 -13.52
C GLY A 140 0.33 -21.42 -14.68
N ALA A 141 1.06 -20.49 -15.30
CA ALA A 141 0.63 -19.93 -16.58
C ALA A 141 0.61 -21.02 -17.67
N THR A 142 -0.31 -20.87 -18.61
CA THR A 142 -0.48 -21.75 -19.77
C THR A 142 -0.12 -21.01 -21.05
N GLU A 143 -0.01 -21.72 -22.18
CA GLU A 143 0.24 -21.10 -23.50
C GLU A 143 -0.77 -19.98 -23.82
N ASP A 144 -2.03 -20.16 -23.46
CA ASP A 144 -3.10 -19.19 -23.70
C ASP A 144 -3.07 -17.97 -22.77
N THR A 145 -2.40 -18.06 -21.60
CA THR A 145 -2.43 -17.02 -20.56
C THR A 145 -1.11 -16.31 -20.38
N ILE A 146 0.00 -16.90 -20.83
CA ILE A 146 1.35 -16.39 -20.54
C ILE A 146 1.59 -14.99 -21.10
N GLU A 147 1.08 -14.68 -22.28
CA GLU A 147 1.26 -13.37 -22.91
C GLU A 147 0.62 -12.27 -22.06
N TYR A 148 -0.64 -12.46 -21.66
CA TYR A 148 -1.35 -11.53 -20.79
C TYR A 148 -0.69 -11.37 -19.42
N ALA A 149 -0.23 -12.48 -18.84
CA ALA A 149 0.43 -12.50 -17.55
C ALA A 149 1.77 -11.75 -17.57
N VAL A 150 2.59 -11.94 -18.62
CA VAL A 150 3.87 -11.25 -18.78
C VAL A 150 3.67 -9.75 -19.00
N GLU A 151 2.70 -9.37 -19.84
CA GLU A 151 2.38 -7.95 -20.08
C GLU A 151 1.97 -7.24 -18.78
N TYR A 152 1.05 -7.84 -18.02
CA TYR A 152 0.64 -7.31 -16.72
C TYR A 152 1.80 -7.21 -15.75
N MET A 153 2.52 -8.32 -15.57
CA MET A 153 3.57 -8.44 -14.55
C MET A 153 4.74 -7.49 -14.79
N ARG A 154 5.13 -7.26 -16.04
CA ARG A 154 6.20 -6.31 -16.37
C ARG A 154 5.84 -4.88 -16.00
N ILE A 155 4.61 -4.45 -16.29
CA ILE A 155 4.13 -3.11 -15.93
C ILE A 155 4.02 -2.98 -14.42
N TYR A 156 3.41 -3.97 -13.76
CA TYR A 156 3.30 -4.00 -12.31
C TYR A 156 4.67 -3.95 -11.63
N ALA A 157 5.65 -4.72 -12.12
CA ALA A 157 7.00 -4.74 -11.58
C ALA A 157 7.68 -3.36 -11.68
N LEU A 158 7.50 -2.64 -12.78
CA LEU A 158 8.06 -1.28 -12.92
C LEU A 158 7.51 -0.31 -11.87
N GLY A 159 6.25 -0.47 -11.50
CA GLY A 159 5.60 0.36 -10.48
C GLY A 159 5.69 -0.18 -9.06
N SER A 160 6.15 -1.41 -8.86
CA SER A 160 6.09 -2.09 -7.56
C SER A 160 6.80 -1.33 -6.44
N VAL A 161 7.90 -0.63 -6.72
CA VAL A 161 8.59 0.21 -5.73
C VAL A 161 7.67 1.26 -5.13
N PHE A 162 6.84 1.92 -5.96
CA PHE A 162 5.89 2.92 -5.48
C PHE A 162 4.75 2.29 -4.69
N VAL A 163 4.24 1.15 -5.15
CA VAL A 163 3.21 0.37 -4.44
C VAL A 163 3.72 -0.07 -3.06
N GLU A 164 4.95 -0.62 -3.00
CA GLU A 164 5.56 -1.05 -1.75
C GLU A 164 5.79 0.11 -0.77
N LEU A 165 6.26 1.25 -1.28
CA LEU A 165 6.43 2.47 -0.46
C LEU A 165 5.09 2.99 0.04
N ALA A 166 4.06 3.01 -0.80
CA ALA A 166 2.71 3.44 -0.39
C ALA A 166 2.14 2.54 0.71
N LEU A 167 2.24 1.21 0.56
CA LEU A 167 1.82 0.25 1.58
C LEU A 167 2.62 0.40 2.87
N GLY A 168 3.94 0.55 2.75
CA GLY A 168 4.85 0.73 3.88
C GLY A 168 4.57 2.00 4.67
N LEU A 169 4.51 3.13 4.00
CA LEU A 169 4.25 4.43 4.64
C LEU A 169 2.85 4.50 5.26
N ASN A 170 1.84 3.87 4.65
CA ASN A 170 0.49 3.79 5.21
C ASN A 170 0.47 3.10 6.58
N ALA A 171 1.28 2.04 6.76
CA ALA A 171 1.42 1.37 8.05
C ALA A 171 1.97 2.31 9.14
N PHE A 172 2.96 3.15 8.81
CA PHE A 172 3.50 4.16 9.74
C PHE A 172 2.50 5.26 10.06
N ILE A 173 1.71 5.73 9.08
CA ILE A 173 0.63 6.71 9.30
C ILE A 173 -0.39 6.15 10.30
N THR A 174 -0.80 4.91 10.11
CA THR A 174 -1.75 4.23 11.01
C THR A 174 -1.16 4.03 12.40
N ALA A 175 0.12 3.65 12.50
CA ALA A 175 0.83 3.46 13.75
C ALA A 175 0.96 4.74 14.59
N GLN A 176 0.99 5.91 13.94
CA GLN A 176 0.96 7.22 14.59
C GLN A 176 -0.44 7.63 15.10
N GLY A 177 -1.46 6.79 14.90
CA GLY A 177 -2.85 7.06 15.30
C GLY A 177 -3.67 7.79 14.23
N PHE A 178 -3.14 8.00 13.03
CA PHE A 178 -3.82 8.65 11.91
C PHE A 178 -4.53 7.64 10.99
N SER A 179 -5.19 6.62 11.56
CA SER A 179 -5.84 5.56 10.80
C SER A 179 -6.89 6.08 9.78
N LEU A 180 -7.55 7.22 10.08
CA LEU A 180 -8.46 7.86 9.15
C LEU A 180 -7.74 8.37 7.90
N ILE A 181 -6.54 8.95 8.06
CA ILE A 181 -5.73 9.43 6.93
C ILE A 181 -5.26 8.23 6.09
N GLY A 182 -4.81 7.15 6.77
CA GLY A 182 -4.46 5.91 6.11
C GLY A 182 -5.63 5.31 5.30
N MET A 183 -6.84 5.32 5.86
CA MET A 183 -8.05 4.88 5.15
C MET A 183 -8.35 5.78 3.94
N LEU A 184 -8.28 7.10 4.09
CA LEU A 184 -8.56 8.04 3.01
C LEU A 184 -7.57 7.88 1.84
N SER A 185 -6.29 7.63 2.10
CA SER A 185 -5.30 7.38 1.04
C SER A 185 -5.65 6.11 0.25
N VAL A 186 -6.06 5.03 0.93
CA VAL A 186 -6.53 3.80 0.26
C VAL A 186 -7.81 4.06 -0.55
N LEU A 187 -8.74 4.84 -0.01
CA LEU A 187 -9.98 5.18 -0.71
C LEU A 187 -9.71 5.99 -1.99
N ILE A 188 -8.81 6.97 -1.94
CA ILE A 188 -8.41 7.76 -3.11
C ILE A 188 -7.80 6.85 -4.17
N GLY A 189 -6.87 5.96 -3.80
CA GLY A 189 -6.27 4.99 -4.71
C GLY A 189 -7.33 4.07 -5.35
N ALA A 190 -8.24 3.51 -4.54
CA ALA A 190 -9.31 2.64 -5.01
C ALA A 190 -10.25 3.34 -6.01
N VAL A 191 -10.67 4.57 -5.70
CA VAL A 191 -11.53 5.36 -6.61
C VAL A 191 -10.78 5.69 -7.90
N THR A 192 -9.51 6.06 -7.80
CA THR A 192 -8.66 6.35 -8.97
C THR A 192 -8.54 5.11 -9.86
N ASN A 193 -8.25 3.95 -9.30
CA ASN A 193 -8.17 2.69 -10.02
C ASN A 193 -9.50 2.35 -10.72
N ILE A 194 -10.64 2.34 -9.99
CA ILE A 194 -11.97 2.05 -10.55
C ILE A 194 -12.34 2.98 -11.73
N VAL A 195 -11.89 4.25 -11.69
CA VAL A 195 -12.14 5.21 -12.77
C VAL A 195 -11.17 5.01 -13.94
N LEU A 196 -9.89 4.73 -13.64
CA LEU A 196 -8.88 4.54 -14.69
C LEU A 196 -9.03 3.23 -15.44
N ASP A 197 -9.46 2.15 -14.78
CA ASP A 197 -9.63 0.84 -15.40
C ASP A 197 -10.46 0.89 -16.68
N PRO A 198 -11.73 1.34 -16.70
CA PRO A 198 -12.52 1.34 -17.91
C PRO A 198 -11.97 2.32 -18.98
N ILE A 199 -11.33 3.40 -18.56
CA ILE A 199 -10.72 4.36 -19.48
C ILE A 199 -9.53 3.73 -20.21
N LEU A 200 -8.64 3.07 -19.48
CA LEU A 200 -7.43 2.48 -20.04
C LEU A 200 -7.72 1.14 -20.75
N ILE A 201 -8.54 0.30 -20.15
CA ILE A 201 -8.88 -1.03 -20.71
C ILE A 201 -9.66 -0.89 -22.01
N TYR A 202 -10.76 -0.12 -21.97
CA TYR A 202 -11.70 -0.02 -23.10
C TYR A 202 -11.52 1.26 -23.91
N GLY A 203 -11.37 2.43 -23.25
CA GLY A 203 -11.27 3.73 -23.92
C GLY A 203 -10.02 3.84 -24.78
N PHE A 204 -8.88 3.44 -24.24
CA PHE A 204 -7.61 3.40 -24.97
C PHE A 204 -7.30 2.03 -25.59
N SER A 205 -8.18 1.04 -25.42
CA SER A 205 -8.00 -0.33 -25.94
C SER A 205 -6.68 -0.98 -25.51
N MET A 206 -6.20 -0.64 -24.30
CA MET A 206 -4.93 -1.16 -23.77
C MET A 206 -5.08 -2.56 -23.15
N GLY A 207 -6.31 -3.05 -22.92
CA GLY A 207 -6.55 -4.37 -22.35
C GLY A 207 -5.86 -4.55 -21.00
N VAL A 208 -5.15 -5.67 -20.83
CA VAL A 208 -4.43 -6.02 -19.59
C VAL A 208 -3.36 -5.01 -19.19
N LYS A 209 -2.71 -4.35 -20.16
CA LYS A 209 -1.74 -3.28 -19.90
C LYS A 209 -2.41 -2.10 -19.20
N GLY A 210 -3.62 -1.76 -19.63
CA GLY A 210 -4.40 -0.69 -19.02
C GLY A 210 -4.71 -0.96 -17.55
N ALA A 211 -5.16 -2.20 -17.23
CA ALA A 211 -5.40 -2.63 -15.87
C ALA A 211 -4.12 -2.57 -15.00
N ALA A 212 -2.98 -3.03 -15.54
CA ALA A 212 -1.70 -2.96 -14.83
C ALA A 212 -1.29 -1.51 -14.49
N ILE A 213 -1.46 -0.59 -15.44
CA ILE A 213 -1.16 0.84 -15.22
C ILE A 213 -2.09 1.43 -14.18
N ALA A 214 -3.40 1.17 -14.28
CA ALA A 214 -4.37 1.67 -13.30
C ALA A 214 -4.09 1.17 -11.87
N THR A 215 -3.59 -0.07 -11.73
CA THR A 215 -3.24 -0.65 -10.43
C THR A 215 -1.99 -0.01 -9.81
N VAL A 216 -1.07 0.48 -10.64
CA VAL A 216 0.21 1.07 -10.17
C VAL A 216 0.08 2.56 -9.86
N VAL A 217 -0.85 3.27 -10.47
CA VAL A 217 -1.11 4.71 -10.27
C VAL A 217 -1.91 4.99 -9.02
#